data_c31e2230b252d685c7330cca448ffa99
#
_entry.id   c31e2230b252d685c7330cca448ffa99
#
_cell.length_a   1.000
_cell.length_b   1.000
_cell.length_c   1.000
_cell.angle_alpha   90.00
_cell.angle_beta   90.00
_cell.angle_gamma   90.00
#
_symmetry.space_group_name_H-M   'P 1'
#
loop_
_entity.id
_entity.type
_entity.pdbx_description
1 polymer ?
#
loop_
_entity_poly.entity_id
_entity_poly.type
_entity_poly.pdbx_seq_one_letter_code
_entity_poly.pdbx_strand_id
1 'polypeptide(L)'
;SQIKDSSDKWNDKVRIVKKYYERAIKEVSEQESTLRRNLDNNLESIIFNSQANVKNQINDEIERDINNSQFKETLKDLLEKETPVVEQKFKESSESEFDNFSKRINGILLKANQNIQNDITLMTEISDFSDVFNFEIKEKSKMGEIFGIVTSIASLQFVPGIGQLADVVATVAMILLAAWHVVKGIIGIFSTKYRKSQQRVKATETLEKWAEEVKKQYKEALKEGLNEVDSATKEIIQKLNYQINSFDQQQTIFERTLKQVGQIAKEIN
;
A
#
# COMPACT_ATOMS: atom_id res chain seq x y z
N SER A 1 -7.84 43.16 24.40
CA SER A 1 -8.56 42.63 23.23
C SER A 1 -7.63 42.13 22.14
N GLN A 2 -6.66 42.91 21.69
CA GLN A 2 -5.74 42.46 20.56
C GLN A 2 -4.99 41.17 20.88
N ILE A 3 -4.44 41.00 22.09
CA ILE A 3 -3.72 39.78 22.51
C ILE A 3 -4.63 38.53 22.42
N LYS A 4 -5.87 38.69 22.89
CA LYS A 4 -6.85 37.60 22.85
C LYS A 4 -7.21 37.24 21.42
N ASP A 5 -7.48 38.21 20.57
CA ASP A 5 -7.84 38.00 19.18
C ASP A 5 -6.73 37.32 18.41
N SER A 6 -5.45 37.65 18.72
CA SER A 6 -4.29 36.97 18.11
C SER A 6 -4.12 35.54 18.60
N SER A 7 -4.37 35.28 19.89
CA SER A 7 -4.36 33.91 20.42
C SER A 7 -5.43 33.04 19.79
N ASP A 8 -6.63 33.54 19.64
CA ASP A 8 -7.75 32.78 19.05
C ASP A 8 -7.46 32.47 17.58
N LYS A 9 -6.90 33.43 16.83
CA LYS A 9 -6.48 33.22 15.42
C LYS A 9 -5.36 32.18 15.31
N TRP A 10 -4.36 32.23 16.19
CA TRP A 10 -3.29 31.26 16.24
C TRP A 10 -3.80 29.84 16.50
N ASN A 11 -4.63 29.68 17.54
CA ASN A 11 -5.22 28.41 17.93
C ASN A 11 -6.08 27.82 16.81
N ASP A 12 -6.85 28.65 16.09
CA ASP A 12 -7.62 28.20 14.94
C ASP A 12 -6.73 27.69 13.81
N LYS A 13 -5.61 28.37 13.53
CA LYS A 13 -4.66 27.94 12.49
C LYS A 13 -3.97 26.63 12.87
N VAL A 14 -3.46 26.50 14.08
CA VAL A 14 -2.88 25.27 14.59
C VAL A 14 -3.87 24.11 14.45
N ARG A 15 -5.13 24.32 14.81
CA ARG A 15 -6.19 23.33 14.68
C ARG A 15 -6.40 22.90 13.21
N ILE A 16 -6.34 23.83 12.26
CA ILE A 16 -6.48 23.56 10.83
C ILE A 16 -5.30 22.73 10.33
N VAL A 17 -4.06 23.13 10.66
CA VAL A 17 -2.84 22.40 10.26
C VAL A 17 -2.85 20.97 10.79
N LYS A 18 -3.23 20.78 12.07
CA LYS A 18 -3.37 19.44 12.67
C LYS A 18 -4.36 18.57 11.90
N LYS A 19 -5.51 19.13 11.49
CA LYS A 19 -6.49 18.42 10.67
C LYS A 19 -5.93 17.95 9.32
N TYR A 20 -5.01 18.72 8.71
CA TYR A 20 -4.37 18.27 7.48
C TYR A 20 -3.48 17.05 7.72
N TYR A 21 -2.71 17.03 8.83
CA TYR A 21 -1.90 15.86 9.19
C TYR A 21 -2.76 14.65 9.57
N GLU A 22 -3.79 14.83 10.39
CA GLU A 22 -4.73 13.76 10.76
C GLU A 22 -5.41 13.15 9.52
N ARG A 23 -5.80 14.01 8.58
CA ARG A 23 -6.37 13.56 7.31
C ARG A 23 -5.35 12.79 6.48
N ALA A 24 -4.12 13.27 6.38
CA ALA A 24 -3.07 12.57 5.64
C ALA A 24 -2.78 11.19 6.25
N ILE A 25 -2.71 11.08 7.59
CA ILE A 25 -2.54 9.81 8.30
C ILE A 25 -3.66 8.82 7.93
N LYS A 26 -4.90 9.28 7.97
CA LYS A 26 -6.06 8.45 7.60
C LYS A 26 -5.98 8.00 6.14
N GLU A 27 -5.75 8.93 5.22
CA GLU A 27 -5.66 8.63 3.79
C GLU A 27 -4.49 7.67 3.48
N VAL A 28 -3.34 7.79 4.14
CA VAL A 28 -2.19 6.86 4.01
C VAL A 28 -2.59 5.45 4.46
N SER A 29 -3.22 5.31 5.63
CA SER A 29 -3.69 4.01 6.14
C SER A 29 -4.74 3.36 5.21
N GLU A 30 -5.63 4.17 4.63
CA GLU A 30 -6.63 3.70 3.66
C GLU A 30 -5.98 3.21 2.37
N GLN A 31 -4.89 3.83 1.92
CA GLN A 31 -4.18 3.38 0.72
C GLN A 31 -3.48 2.03 0.93
N GLU A 32 -2.90 1.79 2.10
CA GLU A 32 -2.32 0.48 2.43
C GLU A 32 -3.38 -0.63 2.37
N SER A 33 -4.53 -0.41 3.01
CA SER A 33 -5.65 -1.36 3.00
C SER A 33 -6.17 -1.59 1.57
N THR A 34 -6.18 -0.54 0.75
CA THR A 34 -6.61 -0.61 -0.65
C THR A 34 -5.63 -1.42 -1.49
N LEU A 35 -4.30 -1.22 -1.31
CA LEU A 35 -3.27 -2.00 -1.98
C LEU A 35 -3.45 -3.50 -1.71
N ARG A 36 -3.56 -3.89 -0.45
CA ARG A 36 -3.75 -5.30 -0.05
C ARG A 36 -4.97 -5.93 -0.72
N ARG A 37 -6.10 -5.23 -0.65
CA ARG A 37 -7.35 -5.69 -1.27
C ARG A 37 -7.22 -5.82 -2.80
N ASN A 38 -6.57 -4.87 -3.45
CA ASN A 38 -6.39 -4.91 -4.91
C ASN A 38 -5.49 -6.07 -5.33
N LEU A 39 -4.39 -6.30 -4.61
CA LEU A 39 -3.50 -7.44 -4.87
C LEU A 39 -4.22 -8.79 -4.70
N ASP A 40 -5.02 -8.94 -3.64
CA ASP A 40 -5.82 -10.15 -3.43
C ASP A 40 -6.87 -10.34 -4.54
N ASN A 41 -7.60 -9.29 -4.90
CA ASN A 41 -8.62 -9.36 -5.96
C ASN A 41 -8.02 -9.67 -7.33
N ASN A 42 -6.86 -9.07 -7.64
CA ASN A 42 -6.16 -9.32 -8.90
C ASN A 42 -5.68 -10.78 -8.97
N LEU A 43 -5.11 -11.30 -7.88
CA LEU A 43 -4.69 -12.70 -7.79
C LEU A 43 -5.87 -13.65 -8.01
N GLU A 44 -6.99 -13.44 -7.30
CA GLU A 44 -8.20 -14.26 -7.46
C GLU A 44 -8.70 -14.23 -8.91
N SER A 45 -8.76 -13.06 -9.53
CA SER A 45 -9.22 -12.88 -10.90
C SER A 45 -8.30 -13.58 -11.91
N ILE A 46 -6.98 -13.44 -11.75
CA ILE A 46 -6.00 -14.08 -12.64
C ILE A 46 -6.11 -15.60 -12.55
N ILE A 47 -6.17 -16.16 -11.34
CA ILE A 47 -6.30 -17.60 -11.11
C ILE A 47 -7.61 -18.12 -11.68
N PHE A 48 -8.73 -17.45 -11.40
CA PHE A 48 -10.05 -17.84 -11.91
C PHE A 48 -10.09 -17.92 -13.44
N ASN A 49 -9.55 -16.89 -14.12
CA ASN A 49 -9.51 -16.84 -15.58
C ASN A 49 -8.61 -17.96 -16.15
N SER A 50 -7.49 -18.24 -15.50
CA SER A 50 -6.58 -19.30 -15.93
C SER A 50 -7.15 -20.68 -15.69
N GLN A 51 -7.82 -20.92 -14.55
CA GLN A 51 -8.56 -22.17 -14.33
C GLN A 51 -9.63 -22.39 -15.40
N ALA A 52 -10.40 -21.34 -15.74
CA ALA A 52 -11.43 -21.43 -16.78
C ALA A 52 -10.82 -21.74 -18.15
N ASN A 53 -9.69 -21.12 -18.49
CA ASN A 53 -8.97 -21.37 -19.73
C ASN A 53 -8.51 -22.84 -19.84
N VAL A 54 -7.79 -23.33 -18.83
CA VAL A 54 -7.31 -24.72 -18.81
C VAL A 54 -8.49 -25.70 -18.79
N LYS A 55 -9.54 -25.42 -18.01
CA LYS A 55 -10.75 -26.25 -17.94
C LYS A 55 -11.44 -26.40 -19.29
N ASN A 56 -11.56 -25.31 -20.05
CA ASN A 56 -12.17 -25.35 -21.36
C ASN A 56 -11.32 -26.20 -22.32
N GLN A 57 -10.01 -25.98 -22.37
CA GLN A 57 -9.10 -26.71 -23.24
C GLN A 57 -9.09 -28.21 -22.93
N ILE A 58 -9.01 -28.60 -21.65
CA ILE A 58 -9.01 -30.03 -21.28
C ILE A 58 -10.37 -30.69 -21.54
N ASN A 59 -11.49 -29.96 -21.38
CA ASN A 59 -12.80 -30.47 -21.72
C ASN A 59 -12.94 -30.75 -23.23
N ASP A 60 -12.42 -29.87 -24.08
CA ASP A 60 -12.41 -30.08 -25.53
C ASP A 60 -11.63 -31.35 -25.90
N GLU A 61 -10.51 -31.60 -25.24
CA GLU A 61 -9.74 -32.83 -25.46
C GLU A 61 -10.49 -34.08 -24.94
N ILE A 62 -11.16 -33.98 -23.79
CA ILE A 62 -12.00 -35.07 -23.25
C ILE A 62 -13.14 -35.41 -24.24
N GLU A 63 -13.73 -34.40 -24.90
CA GLU A 63 -14.76 -34.67 -25.93
C GLU A 63 -14.22 -35.45 -27.13
N ARG A 64 -12.95 -35.27 -27.46
CA ARG A 64 -12.26 -36.06 -28.50
C ARG A 64 -11.95 -37.53 -28.10
N ASP A 65 -12.45 -37.91 -26.93
CA ASP A 65 -12.35 -39.28 -26.40
C ASP A 65 -10.93 -39.77 -26.11
N ILE A 66 -10.10 -38.89 -25.56
CA ILE A 66 -8.71 -39.23 -25.19
C ILE A 66 -8.66 -40.28 -24.07
N ASN A 67 -7.64 -41.15 -24.11
CA ASN A 67 -7.40 -42.13 -23.08
C ASN A 67 -6.81 -41.48 -21.79
N ASN A 68 -6.69 -42.24 -20.71
CA ASN A 68 -6.22 -41.70 -19.43
C ASN A 68 -4.75 -41.26 -19.43
N SER A 69 -3.90 -41.88 -20.25
CA SER A 69 -2.51 -41.45 -20.38
C SER A 69 -2.43 -40.11 -21.10
N GLN A 70 -3.14 -39.98 -22.22
CA GLN A 70 -3.26 -38.73 -22.95
C GLN A 70 -3.87 -37.63 -22.12
N PHE A 71 -4.95 -37.92 -21.35
CA PHE A 71 -5.55 -36.95 -20.43
C PHE A 71 -4.54 -36.41 -19.43
N LYS A 72 -3.75 -37.26 -18.77
CA LYS A 72 -2.73 -36.84 -17.82
C LYS A 72 -1.66 -35.94 -18.47
N GLU A 73 -1.16 -36.36 -19.61
CA GLU A 73 -0.14 -35.63 -20.35
C GLU A 73 -0.66 -34.26 -20.80
N THR A 74 -1.84 -34.23 -21.41
CA THR A 74 -2.48 -32.99 -21.85
C THR A 74 -2.75 -32.05 -20.69
N LEU A 75 -3.32 -32.51 -19.58
CA LEU A 75 -3.59 -31.67 -18.42
C LEU A 75 -2.29 -31.11 -17.82
N LYS A 76 -1.24 -31.94 -17.76
CA LYS A 76 0.09 -31.49 -17.35
C LYS A 76 0.62 -30.38 -18.25
N ASP A 77 0.61 -30.59 -19.55
CA ASP A 77 1.13 -29.64 -20.55
C ASP A 77 0.35 -28.31 -20.50
N LEU A 78 -0.97 -28.37 -20.30
CA LEU A 78 -1.80 -27.18 -20.16
C LEU A 78 -1.43 -26.39 -18.89
N LEU A 79 -1.22 -27.05 -17.74
CA LEU A 79 -0.80 -26.41 -16.52
C LEU A 79 0.62 -25.85 -16.59
N GLU A 80 1.54 -26.58 -17.22
CA GLU A 80 2.93 -26.12 -17.46
C GLU A 80 2.98 -24.88 -18.37
N LYS A 81 2.07 -24.76 -19.34
CA LYS A 81 1.93 -23.58 -20.21
C LYS A 81 1.23 -22.42 -19.52
N GLU A 82 0.20 -22.69 -18.71
CA GLU A 82 -0.60 -21.66 -18.07
C GLU A 82 0.12 -21.02 -16.86
N THR A 83 0.94 -21.79 -16.14
CA THR A 83 1.63 -21.26 -14.94
C THR A 83 2.50 -20.04 -15.24
N PRO A 84 3.37 -20.02 -16.27
CA PRO A 84 4.12 -18.81 -16.62
C PRO A 84 3.23 -17.63 -17.04
N VAL A 85 2.07 -17.90 -17.63
CA VAL A 85 1.11 -16.85 -18.01
C VAL A 85 0.51 -16.19 -16.77
N VAL A 86 0.14 -16.99 -15.77
CA VAL A 86 -0.33 -16.50 -14.46
C VAL A 86 0.75 -15.69 -13.78
N GLU A 87 1.98 -16.19 -13.79
CA GLU A 87 3.14 -15.51 -13.21
C GLU A 87 3.34 -14.13 -13.84
N GLN A 88 3.39 -14.05 -15.16
CA GLN A 88 3.58 -12.79 -15.86
C GLN A 88 2.46 -11.79 -15.58
N LYS A 89 1.20 -12.22 -15.64
CA LYS A 89 0.04 -11.37 -15.36
C LYS A 89 0.06 -10.85 -13.93
N PHE A 90 0.42 -11.71 -12.97
CA PHE A 90 0.48 -11.32 -11.58
C PHE A 90 1.63 -10.34 -11.31
N LYS A 91 2.79 -10.55 -11.91
CA LYS A 91 3.92 -9.63 -11.87
C LYS A 91 3.51 -8.24 -12.36
N GLU A 92 2.98 -8.16 -13.58
CA GLU A 92 2.55 -6.89 -14.19
C GLU A 92 1.48 -6.18 -13.35
N SER A 93 0.51 -6.94 -12.85
CA SER A 93 -0.55 -6.41 -11.99
C SER A 93 0.00 -5.90 -10.66
N SER A 94 0.90 -6.65 -10.02
CA SER A 94 1.49 -6.27 -8.75
C SER A 94 2.38 -5.04 -8.89
N GLU A 95 3.23 -4.97 -9.90
CA GLU A 95 4.06 -3.80 -10.21
C GLU A 95 3.19 -2.55 -10.41
N SER A 96 2.08 -2.68 -11.15
CA SER A 96 1.12 -1.58 -11.35
C SER A 96 0.47 -1.12 -10.03
N GLU A 97 0.06 -2.04 -9.17
CA GLU A 97 -0.57 -1.69 -7.88
C GLU A 97 0.41 -1.01 -6.92
N PHE A 98 1.67 -1.48 -6.84
CA PHE A 98 2.70 -0.84 -6.03
C PHE A 98 3.07 0.55 -6.56
N ASP A 99 3.18 0.73 -7.88
CA ASP A 99 3.42 2.04 -8.50
C ASP A 99 2.27 3.01 -8.22
N ASN A 100 1.02 2.55 -8.37
CA ASN A 100 -0.16 3.32 -8.04
C ASN A 100 -0.23 3.69 -6.55
N PHE A 101 0.12 2.77 -5.65
CA PHE A 101 0.22 3.03 -4.22
C PHE A 101 1.24 4.13 -3.94
N SER A 102 2.46 4.03 -4.47
CA SER A 102 3.52 5.02 -4.32
C SER A 102 3.07 6.41 -4.80
N LYS A 103 2.48 6.49 -6.00
CA LYS A 103 1.96 7.75 -6.56
C LYS A 103 0.87 8.38 -5.68
N ARG A 104 -0.04 7.56 -5.13
CA ARG A 104 -1.11 8.05 -4.24
C ARG A 104 -0.56 8.54 -2.92
N ILE A 105 0.37 7.82 -2.28
CA ILE A 105 1.02 8.28 -1.05
C ILE A 105 1.72 9.61 -1.28
N ASN A 106 2.51 9.73 -2.34
CA ASN A 106 3.19 10.98 -2.70
C ASN A 106 2.19 12.12 -2.93
N GLY A 107 1.07 11.85 -3.60
CA GLY A 107 0.00 12.83 -3.81
C GLY A 107 -0.65 13.30 -2.51
N ILE A 108 -0.90 12.40 -1.55
CA ILE A 108 -1.46 12.72 -0.23
C ILE A 108 -0.50 13.65 0.54
N LEU A 109 0.79 13.27 0.61
CA LEU A 109 1.80 14.04 1.33
C LEU A 109 2.04 15.41 0.70
N LEU A 110 2.12 15.47 -0.63
CA LEU A 110 2.27 16.73 -1.36
C LEU A 110 1.09 17.67 -1.11
N LYS A 111 -0.14 17.16 -1.17
CA LYS A 111 -1.36 17.94 -0.91
C LYS A 111 -1.42 18.45 0.53
N ALA A 112 -1.08 17.60 1.50
CA ALA A 112 -1.00 17.99 2.90
C ALA A 112 0.02 19.13 3.08
N ASN A 113 1.21 18.99 2.49
CA ASN A 113 2.26 19.99 2.54
C ASN A 113 1.80 21.33 1.91
N GLN A 114 1.21 21.31 0.72
CA GLN A 114 0.72 22.53 0.05
C GLN A 114 -0.33 23.26 0.91
N ASN A 115 -1.27 22.53 1.50
CA ASN A 115 -2.28 23.12 2.37
C ASN A 115 -1.66 23.76 3.62
N ILE A 116 -0.68 23.09 4.22
CA ILE A 116 0.05 23.62 5.38
C ILE A 116 0.86 24.85 5.01
N GLN A 117 1.55 24.86 3.87
CA GLN A 117 2.32 26.02 3.40
C GLN A 117 1.43 27.25 3.22
N ASN A 118 0.26 27.08 2.61
CA ASN A 118 -0.68 28.18 2.39
C ASN A 118 -1.16 28.75 3.72
N ASP A 119 -1.49 27.91 4.70
CA ASP A 119 -1.95 28.38 6.01
C ASP A 119 -0.83 28.97 6.88
N ILE A 120 0.41 28.48 6.75
CA ILE A 120 1.58 29.04 7.43
C ILE A 120 1.95 30.43 6.85
N THR A 121 1.87 30.61 5.54
CA THR A 121 2.09 31.93 4.91
C THR A 121 1.11 32.94 5.46
N LEU A 122 -0.16 32.58 5.64
CA LEU A 122 -1.16 33.42 6.31
C LEU A 122 -0.84 33.68 7.79
N MET A 123 -0.15 32.75 8.47
CA MET A 123 0.30 32.97 9.85
C MET A 123 1.43 34.02 9.93
N THR A 124 2.35 34.03 8.96
CA THR A 124 3.42 35.05 8.92
C THR A 124 2.88 36.44 8.62
N GLU A 125 1.80 36.57 7.85
CA GLU A 125 1.12 37.86 7.63
C GLU A 125 0.37 38.36 8.88
N ILE A 126 -0.04 37.46 9.78
CA ILE A 126 -0.64 37.82 11.07
C ILE A 126 0.45 38.25 12.09
N SER A 127 1.70 37.87 11.86
CA SER A 127 2.84 38.11 12.75
C SER A 127 3.52 39.48 12.55
N ASP A 128 2.81 40.54 12.19
CA ASP A 128 3.27 41.93 12.43
C ASP A 128 3.52 42.21 13.91
N PHE A 129 3.37 41.19 14.75
CA PHE A 129 3.87 41.11 16.12
C PHE A 129 5.38 40.97 16.27
N SER A 130 6.12 40.70 15.14
CA SER A 130 7.59 40.61 15.17
C SER A 130 8.25 41.90 15.67
N ASP A 131 7.65 43.07 15.44
CA ASP A 131 8.14 44.33 15.87
C ASP A 131 7.94 44.63 17.37
N VAL A 132 7.00 43.92 18.01
CA VAL A 132 6.73 44.12 19.45
C VAL A 132 7.60 43.21 20.34
N PHE A 133 8.08 42.05 19.83
CA PHE A 133 8.75 41.06 20.67
C PHE A 133 10.15 40.69 20.24
N ASN A 134 10.75 41.23 19.19
CA ASN A 134 12.10 40.81 18.73
C ASN A 134 12.28 39.25 18.83
N PHE A 135 11.21 38.52 18.64
CA PHE A 135 11.25 37.07 18.51
C PHE A 135 11.85 36.79 17.14
N GLU A 136 13.19 36.74 17.08
CA GLU A 136 13.85 35.96 16.03
C GLU A 136 13.25 34.58 16.09
N ILE A 137 12.24 34.36 15.27
CA ILE A 137 11.73 33.04 15.00
C ILE A 137 12.88 32.31 14.30
N LYS A 138 13.76 31.66 15.07
CA LYS A 138 14.67 30.60 14.60
C LYS A 138 13.89 29.46 13.90
N GLU A 139 12.61 29.63 13.76
CA GLU A 139 11.65 28.71 13.17
C GLU A 139 11.71 28.64 11.66
N LYS A 140 12.28 29.61 10.96
CA LYS A 140 12.58 29.42 9.52
C LYS A 140 13.46 28.20 9.28
N SER A 141 14.38 27.87 10.20
CA SER A 141 15.21 26.69 10.08
C SER A 141 14.45 25.41 10.44
N LYS A 142 13.60 25.45 11.49
CA LYS A 142 12.76 24.30 11.87
C LYS A 142 11.62 24.04 10.89
N MET A 143 11.01 25.09 10.32
CA MET A 143 10.08 24.90 9.21
C MET A 143 10.80 24.37 7.97
N GLY A 144 12.01 24.81 7.67
CA GLY A 144 12.85 24.23 6.63
C GLY A 144 13.16 22.76 6.87
N GLU A 145 13.34 22.34 8.14
CA GLU A 145 13.47 20.93 8.52
C GLU A 145 12.14 20.16 8.37
N ILE A 146 11.02 20.76 8.76
CA ILE A 146 9.68 20.17 8.54
C ILE A 146 9.39 20.02 7.05
N PHE A 147 9.67 21.04 6.26
CA PHE A 147 9.55 20.98 4.81
C PHE A 147 10.60 20.07 4.17
N GLY A 148 11.80 20.01 4.72
CA GLY A 148 12.84 19.06 4.33
C GLY A 148 12.43 17.61 4.59
N ILE A 149 11.76 17.33 5.70
CA ILE A 149 11.22 16.00 6.01
C ILE A 149 10.06 15.65 5.06
N VAL A 150 9.13 16.55 4.81
CA VAL A 150 8.01 16.30 3.88
C VAL A 150 8.50 16.21 2.44
N THR A 151 9.47 17.01 2.02
CA THR A 151 10.12 16.88 0.71
C THR A 151 11.04 15.66 0.63
N SER A 152 11.69 15.26 1.73
CA SER A 152 12.46 14.01 1.76
C SER A 152 11.55 12.77 1.79
N ILE A 153 10.35 12.85 2.38
CA ILE A 153 9.30 11.83 2.23
C ILE A 153 8.74 11.82 0.80
N ALA A 154 8.56 12.97 0.17
CA ALA A 154 8.14 13.07 -1.24
C ALA A 154 9.27 12.70 -2.22
N SER A 155 10.54 12.90 -1.85
CA SER A 155 11.73 12.43 -2.57
C SER A 155 12.13 11.00 -2.20
N LEU A 156 11.44 10.38 -1.23
CA LEU A 156 11.47 8.94 -1.09
C LEU A 156 10.88 8.32 -2.38
N GLN A 157 11.71 8.24 -3.38
CA GLN A 157 11.66 7.19 -4.40
C GLN A 157 11.78 5.81 -3.71
N PHE A 158 11.44 5.79 -2.43
CA PHE A 158 11.52 4.69 -1.51
C PHE A 158 10.11 4.22 -1.17
N VAL A 159 9.51 3.53 -2.10
CA VAL A 159 8.97 2.25 -1.70
C VAL A 159 10.13 1.27 -1.95
N PRO A 160 10.93 0.91 -0.92
CA PRO A 160 11.84 -0.21 -1.03
C PRO A 160 10.94 -1.39 -1.39
N GLY A 161 11.29 -2.20 -2.30
CA GLY A 161 10.49 -3.36 -2.67
C GLY A 161 10.08 -3.39 -4.15
N ILE A 162 9.96 -2.27 -4.86
CA ILE A 162 9.75 -2.34 -6.32
C ILE A 162 11.00 -2.92 -7.01
N GLY A 163 12.20 -2.64 -6.50
CA GLY A 163 13.43 -3.27 -6.99
C GLY A 163 13.60 -4.73 -6.56
N GLN A 164 13.03 -5.13 -5.41
CA GLN A 164 13.11 -6.48 -4.86
C GLN A 164 11.93 -7.37 -5.30
N LEU A 165 10.87 -6.83 -5.88
CA LEU A 165 9.84 -7.64 -6.55
C LEU A 165 10.44 -8.51 -7.68
N ALA A 166 11.57 -8.11 -8.26
CA ALA A 166 12.31 -8.95 -9.19
C ALA A 166 12.84 -10.23 -8.52
N ASP A 167 13.23 -10.17 -7.24
CA ASP A 167 13.69 -11.34 -6.46
C ASP A 167 12.51 -12.19 -5.97
N VAL A 168 11.35 -11.56 -5.67
CA VAL A 168 10.08 -12.25 -5.39
C VAL A 168 9.65 -13.09 -6.59
N VAL A 169 9.87 -12.61 -7.81
CA VAL A 169 9.59 -13.35 -9.05
C VAL A 169 10.54 -14.55 -9.24
N ALA A 170 11.79 -14.48 -8.78
CA ALA A 170 12.70 -15.62 -8.82
C ALA A 170 12.23 -16.80 -7.95
N THR A 171 11.46 -16.54 -6.90
CA THR A 171 10.85 -17.56 -6.03
C THR A 171 9.73 -18.33 -6.75
N VAL A 172 9.15 -17.77 -7.80
CA VAL A 172 8.06 -18.37 -8.58
C VAL A 172 8.53 -19.56 -9.42
N ALA A 173 9.82 -19.66 -9.75
CA ALA A 173 10.35 -20.87 -10.38
C ALA A 173 10.11 -22.16 -9.55
N MET A 174 9.93 -22.02 -8.22
CA MET A 174 9.55 -23.15 -7.35
C MET A 174 8.05 -23.52 -7.47
N ILE A 175 7.21 -22.64 -7.99
CA ILE A 175 5.76 -22.90 -8.19
C ILE A 175 5.56 -23.98 -9.27
N LEU A 176 6.38 -23.99 -10.31
CA LEU A 176 6.36 -25.02 -11.35
C LEU A 176 6.59 -26.42 -10.78
N LEU A 177 7.49 -26.55 -9.78
CA LEU A 177 7.74 -27.82 -9.11
C LEU A 177 6.56 -28.25 -8.24
N ALA A 178 5.88 -27.33 -7.58
CA ALA A 178 4.72 -27.62 -6.74
C ALA A 178 3.49 -28.03 -7.58
N ALA A 179 3.22 -27.34 -8.68
CA ALA A 179 2.18 -27.74 -9.64
C ALA A 179 2.44 -29.16 -10.18
N TRP A 180 3.69 -29.53 -10.43
CA TRP A 180 4.11 -30.86 -10.84
C TRP A 180 3.76 -31.95 -9.82
N HIS A 181 3.94 -31.69 -8.52
CA HIS A 181 3.58 -32.65 -7.47
C HIS A 181 2.07 -32.90 -7.37
N VAL A 182 1.24 -31.89 -7.68
CA VAL A 182 -0.21 -32.03 -7.73
C VAL A 182 -0.64 -32.94 -8.88
N VAL A 183 0.00 -32.82 -10.06
CA VAL A 183 -0.31 -33.64 -11.22
C VAL A 183 0.14 -35.11 -11.04
N LYS A 184 1.25 -35.35 -10.34
CA LYS A 184 1.72 -36.71 -10.01
C LYS A 184 0.73 -37.52 -9.19
N GLY A 185 -0.10 -36.86 -8.36
CA GLY A 185 -1.12 -37.52 -7.55
C GLY A 185 -2.36 -38.02 -8.31
N ILE A 186 -2.45 -37.77 -9.62
CA ILE A 186 -3.55 -38.26 -10.45
C ILE A 186 -3.31 -39.75 -10.78
N ILE A 187 -3.48 -40.62 -9.79
CA ILE A 187 -3.42 -42.08 -9.99
C ILE A 187 -4.83 -42.63 -9.74
N GLY A 188 -5.49 -42.96 -10.84
CA GLY A 188 -6.76 -43.64 -10.78
C GLY A 188 -7.01 -44.40 -12.10
N ILE A 189 -7.42 -45.67 -11.99
CA ILE A 189 -7.90 -46.48 -13.11
C ILE A 189 -9.35 -46.08 -13.36
N PHE A 190 -9.61 -45.39 -14.46
CA PHE A 190 -10.96 -44.98 -14.84
C PHE A 190 -11.66 -46.13 -15.58
N SER A 191 -12.89 -46.38 -15.21
CA SER A 191 -13.76 -47.29 -15.97
C SER A 191 -14.04 -46.73 -17.34
N THR A 192 -13.94 -47.57 -18.40
CA THR A 192 -14.18 -47.13 -19.77
C THR A 192 -15.58 -46.55 -20.00
N LYS A 193 -16.58 -47.03 -19.25
CA LYS A 193 -17.99 -46.61 -19.38
C LYS A 193 -18.24 -45.15 -18.86
N TYR A 194 -17.45 -44.71 -17.88
CA TYR A 194 -17.62 -43.38 -17.26
C TYR A 194 -16.39 -42.50 -17.43
N ARG A 195 -15.49 -42.84 -18.35
CA ARG A 195 -14.17 -42.20 -18.50
C ARG A 195 -14.26 -40.71 -18.60
N LYS A 196 -15.03 -40.15 -19.54
CA LYS A 196 -15.17 -38.70 -19.74
C LYS A 196 -15.66 -37.98 -18.48
N SER A 197 -16.66 -38.51 -17.77
CA SER A 197 -17.14 -37.91 -16.52
C SER A 197 -16.07 -37.90 -15.45
N GLN A 198 -15.35 -39.02 -15.28
CA GLN A 198 -14.27 -39.13 -14.31
C GLN A 198 -13.08 -38.21 -14.64
N GLN A 199 -12.73 -38.07 -15.93
CA GLN A 199 -11.69 -37.14 -16.38
C GLN A 199 -12.09 -35.70 -16.07
N ARG A 200 -13.35 -35.28 -16.28
CA ARG A 200 -13.82 -33.92 -15.93
C ARG A 200 -13.76 -33.65 -14.41
N VAL A 201 -14.17 -34.62 -13.60
CA VAL A 201 -14.07 -34.49 -12.14
C VAL A 201 -12.61 -34.35 -11.73
N LYS A 202 -11.72 -35.19 -12.26
CA LYS A 202 -10.28 -35.13 -11.98
C LYS A 202 -9.62 -33.86 -12.47
N ALA A 203 -10.01 -33.35 -13.64
CA ALA A 203 -9.55 -32.05 -14.13
C ALA A 203 -9.93 -30.95 -13.14
N THR A 204 -11.19 -30.90 -12.68
CA THR A 204 -11.66 -29.90 -11.72
C THR A 204 -10.89 -29.98 -10.40
N GLU A 205 -10.79 -31.17 -9.79
CA GLU A 205 -10.01 -31.38 -8.54
C GLU A 205 -8.54 -30.96 -8.67
N THR A 206 -7.94 -31.25 -9.83
CA THR A 206 -6.53 -30.90 -10.09
C THR A 206 -6.36 -29.39 -10.26
N LEU A 207 -7.26 -28.74 -10.99
CA LEU A 207 -7.27 -27.30 -11.17
C LEU A 207 -7.48 -26.54 -9.86
N GLU A 208 -8.36 -27.04 -8.99
CA GLU A 208 -8.58 -26.47 -7.65
C GLU A 208 -7.29 -26.54 -6.80
N LYS A 209 -6.65 -27.71 -6.74
CA LYS A 209 -5.38 -27.87 -6.02
C LYS A 209 -4.25 -27.02 -6.61
N TRP A 210 -4.17 -26.94 -7.92
CA TRP A 210 -3.20 -26.08 -8.59
C TRP A 210 -3.43 -24.62 -8.24
N ALA A 211 -4.67 -24.16 -8.27
CA ALA A 211 -5.04 -22.79 -7.94
C ALA A 211 -4.72 -22.45 -6.48
N GLU A 212 -5.04 -23.35 -5.54
CA GLU A 212 -4.72 -23.19 -4.12
C GLU A 212 -3.21 -23.09 -3.89
N GLU A 213 -2.43 -23.95 -4.53
CA GLU A 213 -0.98 -23.93 -4.39
C GLU A 213 -0.37 -22.66 -5.01
N VAL A 214 -0.80 -22.27 -6.22
CA VAL A 214 -0.41 -21.01 -6.85
C VAL A 214 -0.73 -19.81 -5.94
N LYS A 215 -1.97 -19.75 -5.42
CA LYS A 215 -2.40 -18.70 -4.51
C LYS A 215 -1.54 -18.62 -3.25
N LYS A 216 -1.24 -19.75 -2.64
CA LYS A 216 -0.39 -19.82 -1.45
C LYS A 216 1.00 -19.28 -1.74
N GLN A 217 1.61 -19.72 -2.83
CA GLN A 217 2.96 -19.32 -3.22
C GLN A 217 3.04 -17.81 -3.50
N TYR A 218 2.06 -17.24 -4.20
CA TYR A 218 2.02 -15.79 -4.44
C TYR A 218 1.81 -14.99 -3.16
N LYS A 219 0.97 -15.46 -2.24
CA LYS A 219 0.81 -14.79 -0.94
C LYS A 219 2.09 -14.81 -0.12
N GLU A 220 2.83 -15.90 -0.13
CA GLU A 220 4.14 -15.99 0.52
C GLU A 220 5.15 -15.02 -0.15
N ALA A 221 5.20 -14.98 -1.47
CA ALA A 221 6.06 -14.09 -2.22
C ALA A 221 5.75 -12.60 -1.95
N LEU A 222 4.47 -12.23 -1.87
CA LEU A 222 4.06 -10.85 -1.56
C LEU A 222 4.35 -10.43 -0.12
N LYS A 223 4.50 -11.37 0.79
CA LYS A 223 4.60 -11.10 2.24
C LYS A 223 5.75 -10.16 2.58
N GLU A 224 6.90 -10.34 1.96
CA GLU A 224 8.08 -9.49 2.19
C GLU A 224 7.82 -8.06 1.72
N GLY A 225 7.37 -7.89 0.48
CA GLY A 225 7.03 -6.57 -0.06
C GLY A 225 5.93 -5.86 0.74
N LEU A 226 4.92 -6.60 1.20
CA LEU A 226 3.86 -6.03 2.05
C LEU A 226 4.38 -5.65 3.45
N ASN A 227 5.34 -6.38 4.02
CA ASN A 227 5.99 -6.00 5.27
C ASN A 227 6.80 -4.71 5.13
N GLU A 228 7.44 -4.49 3.99
CA GLU A 228 8.15 -3.24 3.70
C GLU A 228 7.16 -2.07 3.56
N VAL A 229 6.03 -2.27 2.88
CA VAL A 229 4.94 -1.28 2.81
C VAL A 229 4.43 -0.93 4.21
N ASP A 230 4.18 -1.92 5.07
CA ASP A 230 3.78 -1.71 6.46
C ASP A 230 4.80 -0.85 7.21
N SER A 231 6.08 -1.16 7.06
CA SER A 231 7.16 -0.44 7.74
C SER A 231 7.25 1.00 7.26
N ALA A 232 7.20 1.23 5.94
CA ALA A 232 7.22 2.57 5.35
C ALA A 232 5.97 3.38 5.75
N THR A 233 4.78 2.77 5.71
CA THR A 233 3.53 3.41 6.14
C THR A 233 3.58 3.81 7.61
N LYS A 234 4.07 2.94 8.49
CA LYS A 234 4.24 3.23 9.92
C LYS A 234 5.21 4.37 10.14
N GLU A 235 6.33 4.41 9.42
CA GLU A 235 7.32 5.49 9.52
C GLU A 235 6.70 6.84 9.10
N ILE A 236 5.96 6.87 8.00
CA ILE A 236 5.25 8.07 7.54
C ILE A 236 4.27 8.55 8.61
N ILE A 237 3.45 7.65 9.14
CA ILE A 237 2.46 7.97 10.19
C ILE A 237 3.15 8.47 11.46
N GLN A 238 4.25 7.86 11.89
CA GLN A 238 5.01 8.32 13.04
C GLN A 238 5.56 9.73 12.85
N LYS A 239 6.11 10.04 11.66
CA LYS A 239 6.60 11.39 11.33
C LYS A 239 5.47 12.42 11.33
N LEU A 240 4.30 12.10 10.76
CA LEU A 240 3.14 12.98 10.77
C LEU A 240 2.62 13.22 12.20
N ASN A 241 2.55 12.17 13.02
CA ASN A 241 2.17 12.30 14.44
C ASN A 241 3.17 13.11 15.25
N TYR A 242 4.45 12.98 14.98
CA TYR A 242 5.48 13.81 15.61
C TYR A 242 5.24 15.31 15.32
N GLN A 243 4.87 15.66 14.09
CA GLN A 243 4.52 17.03 13.74
C GLN A 243 3.30 17.53 14.50
N ILE A 244 2.23 16.73 14.61
CA ILE A 244 1.04 17.07 15.41
C ILE A 244 1.43 17.38 16.86
N ASN A 245 2.24 16.51 17.47
CA ASN A 245 2.70 16.70 18.85
C ASN A 245 3.59 17.93 19.03
N SER A 246 4.42 18.25 18.03
CA SER A 246 5.25 19.46 18.03
C SER A 246 4.38 20.73 18.05
N PHE A 247 3.31 20.76 17.26
CA PHE A 247 2.36 21.87 17.28
C PHE A 247 1.64 22.00 18.64
N ASP A 248 1.29 20.91 19.30
CA ASP A 248 0.70 20.94 20.64
C ASP A 248 1.65 21.54 21.69
N GLN A 249 2.93 21.20 21.60
CA GLN A 249 3.95 21.78 22.48
C GLN A 249 4.13 23.28 22.21
N GLN A 250 4.19 23.70 20.97
CA GLN A 250 4.31 25.11 20.59
C GLN A 250 3.09 25.91 21.04
N GLN A 251 1.89 25.37 20.87
CA GLN A 251 0.65 25.99 21.38
C GLN A 251 0.70 26.21 22.90
N THR A 252 1.13 25.18 23.64
CA THR A 252 1.25 25.28 25.11
C THR A 252 2.24 26.36 25.54
N ILE A 253 3.40 26.47 24.85
CA ILE A 253 4.40 27.50 25.13
C ILE A 253 3.81 28.89 24.84
N PHE A 254 3.17 29.05 23.68
CA PHE A 254 2.56 30.29 23.25
C PHE A 254 1.50 30.79 24.26
N GLU A 255 0.60 29.92 24.67
CA GLU A 255 -0.45 30.25 25.68
C GLU A 255 0.15 30.67 27.04
N ARG A 256 1.21 30.00 27.51
CA ARG A 256 1.93 30.39 28.73
C ARG A 256 2.55 31.76 28.61
N THR A 257 3.21 32.04 27.48
CA THR A 257 3.86 33.33 27.21
C THR A 257 2.83 34.46 27.20
N LEU A 258 1.71 34.25 26.49
CA LEU A 258 0.62 35.25 26.46
C LEU A 258 0.06 35.54 27.84
N LYS A 259 -0.10 34.51 28.68
CA LYS A 259 -0.57 34.68 30.07
C LYS A 259 0.40 35.50 30.92
N GLN A 260 1.71 35.25 30.76
CA GLN A 260 2.76 36.01 31.45
C GLN A 260 2.78 37.49 31.01
N VAL A 261 2.72 37.74 29.69
CA VAL A 261 2.65 39.11 29.14
C VAL A 261 1.40 39.84 29.64
N GLY A 262 0.26 39.16 29.67
CA GLY A 262 -0.99 39.71 30.20
C GLY A 262 -0.94 40.05 31.72
N GLN A 263 -0.15 39.34 32.51
CA GLN A 263 0.10 39.65 33.93
C GLN A 263 0.99 40.90 34.08
N ILE A 264 2.10 40.94 33.36
CA ILE A 264 3.02 42.09 33.35
C ILE A 264 2.29 43.38 32.92
N ALA A 265 1.46 43.31 31.89
CA ALA A 265 0.69 44.45 31.41
C ALA A 265 -0.33 44.96 32.44
N LYS A 266 -0.81 44.14 33.35
CA LYS A 266 -1.69 44.52 34.45
C LYS A 266 -0.94 45.13 35.63
N GLU A 267 0.33 44.79 35.82
CA GLU A 267 1.18 45.32 36.88
C GLU A 267 1.75 46.72 36.54
N ILE A 268 1.82 47.05 35.25
CA ILE A 268 2.34 48.33 34.75
C ILE A 268 1.23 49.41 34.67
N ASN A 269 -0.04 49.01 34.56
CA ASN A 269 -1.18 49.90 34.55
C ASN A 269 -1.83 50.02 35.92
#